data_4cabdc29c93f134ab5c339f1eea77b1d
#
_entry.id   4cabdc29c93f134ab5c339f1eea77b1d
#
_cell.length_a   1.000
_cell.length_b   1.000
_cell.length_c   1.000
_cell.angle_alpha   90.00
_cell.angle_beta   90.00
_cell.angle_gamma   90.00
#
_symmetry.space_group_name_H-M   'P 1'
#
loop_
_entity.id
_entity.type
_entity.pdbx_description
1 polymer ?
#
loop_
_entity_poly.entity_id
_entity_poly.type
_entity_poly.pdbx_seq_one_letter_code
_entity_poly.pdbx_strand_id
1 'polypeptide(L)'
;MKLNFLILALAALVPMFTGFTWYHPKVMGNIWMKASDLTEEQLKGANMALILLVTYIFSFFIALALNGMVIHQSHLHSILINEPGFRDPNSEISIFIADFMTKYGTNFRTFKHGAFHGALIGLFFAMPIVGTGALFERKGFKYIAVHAGYWIITLCLMGGVICQFA
;
A
#
# COMPACT_ATOMS: atom_id res chain seq x y z
N MET A 1 3.32 -17.92 8.46
CA MET A 1 2.84 -17.60 7.10
C MET A 1 4.03 -17.16 6.26
N LYS A 2 4.17 -17.65 5.02
CA LYS A 2 5.28 -17.22 4.12
C LYS A 2 4.82 -16.00 3.32
N LEU A 3 5.70 -14.99 3.19
CA LEU A 3 5.45 -13.84 2.33
C LEU A 3 5.52 -14.25 0.86
N ASN A 4 4.55 -13.84 0.06
CA ASN A 4 4.55 -14.05 -1.38
C ASN A 4 5.23 -12.85 -2.06
N PHE A 5 6.57 -12.88 -2.15
CA PHE A 5 7.36 -11.80 -2.72
C PHE A 5 7.01 -11.46 -4.16
N LEU A 6 6.56 -12.46 -4.95
CA LEU A 6 6.13 -12.21 -6.33
C LEU A 6 4.89 -11.31 -6.36
N ILE A 7 3.89 -11.61 -5.55
CA ILE A 7 2.68 -10.78 -5.47
C ILE A 7 2.99 -9.39 -4.92
N LEU A 8 3.88 -9.28 -3.93
CA LEU A 8 4.30 -7.97 -3.42
C LEU A 8 5.03 -7.14 -4.48
N ALA A 9 5.91 -7.78 -5.28
CA ALA A 9 6.59 -7.12 -6.39
C ALA A 9 5.61 -6.67 -7.49
N LEU A 10 4.60 -7.48 -7.81
CA LEU A 10 3.54 -7.11 -8.75
C LEU A 10 2.66 -5.98 -8.19
N ALA A 11 2.29 -6.04 -6.92
CA ALA A 11 1.53 -4.97 -6.25
C ALA A 11 2.30 -3.64 -6.21
N ALA A 12 3.64 -3.69 -6.14
CA ALA A 12 4.51 -2.50 -6.20
C ALA A 12 4.44 -1.75 -7.54
N LEU A 13 3.90 -2.35 -8.60
CA LEU A 13 3.64 -1.67 -9.87
C LEU A 13 2.37 -0.82 -9.85
N VAL A 14 1.43 -1.10 -8.94
CA VAL A 14 0.14 -0.38 -8.88
C VAL A 14 0.32 1.14 -8.78
N PRO A 15 1.21 1.71 -7.94
CA PRO A 15 1.42 3.15 -7.88
C PRO A 15 1.85 3.78 -9.19
N MET A 16 2.58 3.06 -10.04
CA MET A 16 2.96 3.54 -11.35
C MET A 16 1.75 3.64 -12.29
N PHE A 17 0.93 2.58 -12.37
CA PHE A 17 -0.28 2.57 -13.21
C PHE A 17 -1.29 3.61 -12.73
N THR A 18 -1.55 3.69 -11.44
CA THR A 18 -2.43 4.72 -10.88
C THR A 18 -1.86 6.11 -11.10
N GLY A 19 -0.53 6.29 -10.98
CA GLY A 19 0.15 7.56 -11.22
C GLY A 19 0.01 8.03 -12.67
N PHE A 20 0.26 7.17 -13.64
CA PHE A 20 0.05 7.48 -15.06
C PHE A 20 -1.38 7.92 -15.36
N THR A 21 -2.36 7.26 -14.75
CA THR A 21 -3.77 7.60 -14.94
C THR A 21 -4.14 8.88 -14.20
N TRP A 22 -3.78 8.97 -12.92
CA TRP A 22 -4.17 10.07 -12.03
C TRP A 22 -3.57 11.41 -12.45
N TYR A 23 -2.25 11.42 -12.73
CA TYR A 23 -1.54 12.65 -13.14
C TYR A 23 -1.58 12.91 -14.64
N HIS A 24 -2.43 12.19 -15.38
CA HIS A 24 -2.69 12.51 -16.77
C HIS A 24 -3.39 13.88 -16.89
N PRO A 25 -3.04 14.74 -17.87
CA PRO A 25 -3.61 16.09 -18.02
C PRO A 25 -5.15 16.13 -18.07
N LYS A 26 -5.78 15.10 -18.65
CA LYS A 26 -7.25 14.98 -18.74
C LYS A 26 -7.91 14.51 -17.43
N VAL A 27 -7.15 14.13 -16.41
CA VAL A 27 -7.67 13.67 -15.10
C VAL A 27 -7.31 14.73 -14.06
N MET A 28 -6.22 14.58 -13.33
CA MET A 28 -5.79 15.50 -12.28
C MET A 28 -4.49 16.26 -12.62
N GLY A 29 -3.82 15.91 -13.73
CA GLY A 29 -2.47 16.45 -14.05
C GLY A 29 -2.42 17.97 -14.14
N ASN A 30 -3.39 18.61 -14.78
CA ASN A 30 -3.44 20.08 -14.87
C ASN A 30 -3.69 20.75 -13.50
N ILE A 31 -4.50 20.11 -12.65
CA ILE A 31 -4.78 20.59 -11.29
C ILE A 31 -3.53 20.40 -10.42
N TRP A 32 -2.87 19.23 -10.56
CA TRP A 32 -1.62 18.92 -9.89
C TRP A 32 -0.52 19.91 -10.22
N MET A 33 -0.25 20.19 -11.50
CA MET A 33 0.79 21.14 -11.91
C MET A 33 0.57 22.52 -11.30
N LYS A 34 -0.67 23.03 -11.38
CA LYS A 34 -1.02 24.34 -10.78
C LYS A 34 -0.89 24.34 -9.26
N ALA A 35 -1.30 23.26 -8.59
CA ALA A 35 -1.24 23.17 -7.13
C ALA A 35 0.20 22.98 -6.60
N SER A 36 1.08 22.42 -7.44
CA SER A 36 2.49 22.15 -7.13
C SER A 36 3.43 23.28 -7.59
N ASP A 37 2.92 24.31 -8.29
CA ASP A 37 3.70 25.38 -8.91
C ASP A 37 4.73 24.86 -9.93
N LEU A 38 4.34 23.81 -10.71
CA LEU A 38 5.18 23.16 -11.72
C LEU A 38 4.81 23.60 -13.12
N THR A 39 5.83 23.77 -13.97
CA THR A 39 5.70 24.02 -15.41
C THR A 39 6.02 22.78 -16.23
N GLU A 40 5.51 22.72 -17.48
CA GLU A 40 5.83 21.62 -18.40
C GLU A 40 7.34 21.51 -18.70
N GLU A 41 8.05 22.65 -18.72
CA GLU A 41 9.49 22.68 -18.96
C GLU A 41 10.27 22.02 -17.81
N GLN A 42 9.88 22.28 -16.56
CA GLN A 42 10.46 21.61 -15.40
C GLN A 42 10.24 20.09 -15.42
N LEU A 43 9.09 19.64 -15.91
CA LEU A 43 8.79 18.21 -16.02
C LEU A 43 9.63 17.52 -17.11
N LYS A 44 9.92 18.20 -18.22
CA LYS A 44 10.74 17.64 -19.32
C LYS A 44 12.19 17.38 -18.93
N GLY A 45 12.73 18.09 -17.95
CA GLY A 45 14.11 17.93 -17.47
C GLY A 45 14.33 16.76 -16.51
N ALA A 46 13.30 16.07 -16.09
CA ALA A 46 13.38 15.02 -15.09
C ALA A 46 13.93 13.69 -15.66
N ASN A 47 14.84 13.04 -14.92
CA ASN A 47 15.27 11.68 -15.24
C ASN A 47 14.17 10.67 -14.87
N MET A 48 13.26 10.45 -15.81
CA MET A 48 12.07 9.61 -15.59
C MET A 48 12.43 8.15 -15.23
N ALA A 49 13.49 7.60 -15.79
CA ALA A 49 13.94 6.22 -15.50
C ALA A 49 14.34 6.09 -14.02
N LEU A 50 15.12 7.05 -13.50
CA LEU A 50 15.51 7.07 -12.09
C LEU A 50 14.29 7.26 -11.17
N ILE A 51 13.38 8.19 -11.52
CA ILE A 51 12.17 8.43 -10.74
C ILE A 51 11.32 7.16 -10.64
N LEU A 52 11.09 6.47 -11.76
CA LEU A 52 10.30 5.24 -11.78
C LEU A 52 10.97 4.12 -11.00
N LEU A 53 12.29 3.96 -11.11
CA LEU A 53 13.04 2.96 -10.34
C LEU A 53 12.91 3.18 -8.83
N VAL A 54 13.17 4.41 -8.37
CA VAL A 54 13.07 4.76 -6.93
C VAL A 54 11.62 4.65 -6.45
N THR A 55 10.65 5.08 -7.25
CA THR A 55 9.23 4.91 -6.94
C THR A 55 8.86 3.44 -6.78
N TYR A 56 9.37 2.56 -7.66
CA TYR A 56 9.13 1.12 -7.54
C TYR A 56 9.71 0.54 -6.24
N ILE A 57 10.92 0.93 -5.87
CA ILE A 57 11.55 0.48 -4.61
C ILE A 57 10.71 0.94 -3.40
N PHE A 58 10.29 2.19 -3.36
CA PHE A 58 9.42 2.70 -2.27
C PHE A 58 8.05 2.01 -2.27
N SER A 59 7.49 1.76 -3.45
CA SER A 59 6.23 1.03 -3.60
C SER A 59 6.33 -0.41 -3.08
N PHE A 60 7.49 -1.05 -3.24
CA PHE A 60 7.73 -2.37 -2.68
C PHE A 60 7.75 -2.35 -1.14
N PHE A 61 8.36 -1.33 -0.52
CA PHE A 61 8.28 -1.16 0.94
C PHE A 61 6.86 -0.90 1.42
N ILE A 62 6.08 -0.12 0.67
CA ILE A 62 4.65 0.08 0.95
C ILE A 62 3.90 -1.26 0.85
N ALA A 63 4.17 -2.08 -0.17
CA ALA A 63 3.55 -3.39 -0.33
C ALA A 63 3.86 -4.33 0.85
N LEU A 64 5.11 -4.34 1.34
CA LEU A 64 5.53 -5.09 2.52
C LEU A 64 4.75 -4.68 3.78
N ALA A 65 4.67 -3.37 4.04
CA ALA A 65 3.92 -2.84 5.18
C ALA A 65 2.42 -3.14 5.06
N LEU A 66 1.85 -2.91 3.87
CA LEU A 66 0.44 -3.12 3.59
C LEU A 66 0.03 -4.59 3.73
N ASN A 67 0.90 -5.53 3.37
CA ASN A 67 0.67 -6.97 3.56
C ASN A 67 0.34 -7.33 5.02
N GLY A 68 1.10 -6.79 5.97
CA GLY A 68 0.82 -6.99 7.40
C GLY A 68 -0.50 -6.35 7.85
N MET A 69 -0.95 -5.28 7.19
CA MET A 69 -2.14 -4.54 7.59
C MET A 69 -3.44 -5.10 7.00
N VAL A 70 -3.40 -5.69 5.79
CA VAL A 70 -4.60 -6.20 5.11
C VAL A 70 -4.81 -7.69 5.27
N ILE A 71 -3.79 -8.45 5.70
CA ILE A 71 -3.86 -9.89 5.93
C ILE A 71 -3.85 -10.17 7.44
N HIS A 72 -5.05 -10.31 8.01
CA HIS A 72 -5.21 -10.47 9.46
C HIS A 72 -4.60 -11.75 10.03
N GLN A 73 -4.51 -12.81 9.22
CA GLN A 73 -3.93 -14.10 9.62
C GLN A 73 -2.45 -13.99 10.03
N SER A 74 -1.73 -12.98 9.52
CA SER A 74 -0.33 -12.74 9.90
C SER A 74 -0.17 -12.41 11.39
N HIS A 75 -1.21 -11.81 11.99
CA HIS A 75 -1.16 -11.40 13.40
C HIS A 75 -1.21 -12.60 14.35
N LEU A 76 -1.90 -13.69 14.00
CA LEU A 76 -1.87 -14.92 14.81
C LEU A 76 -0.44 -15.42 15.00
N HIS A 77 0.34 -15.48 13.92
CA HIS A 77 1.73 -15.89 14.00
C HIS A 77 2.59 -14.90 14.77
N SER A 78 2.35 -13.60 14.63
CA SER A 78 3.16 -12.57 15.28
C SER A 78 2.97 -12.52 16.80
N ILE A 79 1.75 -12.73 17.29
CA ILE A 79 1.49 -12.74 18.74
C ILE A 79 1.96 -14.02 19.43
N LEU A 80 2.08 -15.13 18.70
CA LEU A 80 2.45 -16.42 19.25
C LEU A 80 3.92 -16.82 19.00
N ILE A 81 4.72 -15.95 18.36
CA ILE A 81 6.07 -16.28 17.90
C ILE A 81 7.04 -16.66 19.03
N ASN A 82 6.81 -16.16 20.23
CA ASN A 82 7.64 -16.41 21.43
C ASN A 82 7.05 -17.49 22.35
N GLU A 83 5.92 -18.09 21.99
CA GLU A 83 5.35 -19.17 22.81
C GLU A 83 6.21 -20.43 22.77
N PRO A 84 6.35 -21.14 23.90
CA PRO A 84 7.08 -22.40 23.94
C PRO A 84 6.55 -23.40 22.91
N GLY A 85 7.44 -23.99 22.12
CA GLY A 85 7.07 -24.95 21.09
C GLY A 85 6.61 -24.33 19.76
N PHE A 86 6.61 -23.01 19.56
CA PHE A 86 6.17 -22.36 18.30
C PHE A 86 6.84 -22.94 17.05
N ARG A 87 8.07 -23.43 17.15
CA ARG A 87 8.84 -24.02 16.05
C ARG A 87 8.79 -25.56 16.01
N ASP A 88 8.19 -26.19 17.01
CA ASP A 88 8.00 -27.63 17.05
C ASP A 88 6.63 -27.98 16.46
N PRO A 89 6.54 -28.68 15.30
CA PRO A 89 5.28 -28.98 14.64
C PRO A 89 4.37 -29.89 15.48
N ASN A 90 4.91 -30.60 16.48
CA ASN A 90 4.15 -31.51 17.34
C ASN A 90 3.69 -30.84 18.64
N SER A 91 4.04 -29.60 18.87
CA SER A 91 3.63 -28.87 20.07
C SER A 91 2.17 -28.47 20.03
N GLU A 92 1.56 -28.29 21.20
CA GLU A 92 0.17 -27.84 21.35
C GLU A 92 -0.08 -26.52 20.61
N ILE A 93 0.86 -25.56 20.72
CA ILE A 93 0.74 -24.26 20.07
C ILE A 93 0.79 -24.33 18.55
N SER A 94 1.66 -25.19 17.98
CA SER A 94 1.75 -25.38 16.54
C SER A 94 0.52 -26.09 15.97
N ILE A 95 0.00 -27.06 16.69
CA ILE A 95 -1.27 -27.76 16.35
C ILE A 95 -2.42 -26.75 16.39
N PHE A 96 -2.52 -25.93 17.44
CA PHE A 96 -3.53 -24.87 17.54
C PHE A 96 -3.48 -23.90 16.34
N ILE A 97 -2.29 -23.44 15.97
CA ILE A 97 -2.11 -22.53 14.82
C ILE A 97 -2.56 -23.24 13.53
N ALA A 98 -2.18 -24.50 13.33
CA ALA A 98 -2.55 -25.26 12.14
C ALA A 98 -4.07 -25.47 12.03
N ASP A 99 -4.73 -25.84 13.12
CA ASP A 99 -6.19 -26.01 13.17
C ASP A 99 -6.91 -24.69 12.92
N PHE A 100 -6.45 -23.60 13.55
CA PHE A 100 -7.00 -22.28 13.33
C PHE A 100 -6.87 -21.85 11.86
N MET A 101 -5.70 -22.04 11.26
CA MET A 101 -5.46 -21.67 9.87
C MET A 101 -6.25 -22.54 8.89
N THR A 102 -6.45 -23.83 9.21
CA THR A 102 -7.30 -24.71 8.42
C THR A 102 -8.75 -24.23 8.41
N LYS A 103 -9.25 -23.75 9.55
CA LYS A 103 -10.64 -23.32 9.70
C LYS A 103 -10.89 -21.90 9.24
N TYR A 104 -9.96 -20.97 9.49
CA TYR A 104 -10.15 -19.53 9.31
C TYR A 104 -9.12 -18.86 8.39
N GLY A 105 -8.15 -19.58 7.88
CA GLY A 105 -7.02 -19.04 7.12
C GLY A 105 -7.41 -18.33 5.82
N THR A 106 -8.58 -18.65 5.25
CA THR A 106 -9.11 -18.01 4.03
C THR A 106 -10.13 -16.91 4.31
N ASN A 107 -10.53 -16.70 5.58
CA ASN A 107 -11.52 -15.68 5.92
C ASN A 107 -11.01 -14.28 5.57
N PHE A 108 -11.89 -13.50 4.94
CA PHE A 108 -11.58 -12.13 4.51
C PHE A 108 -10.43 -12.00 3.48
N ARG A 109 -9.92 -13.09 2.92
CA ARG A 109 -8.91 -13.10 1.86
C ARG A 109 -9.56 -12.78 0.51
N THR A 110 -10.06 -11.54 0.37
CA THR A 110 -10.74 -11.06 -0.84
C THR A 110 -10.22 -9.68 -1.25
N PHE A 111 -10.31 -9.40 -2.56
CA PHE A 111 -9.97 -8.08 -3.10
C PHE A 111 -10.76 -6.96 -2.39
N LYS A 112 -12.08 -7.15 -2.22
CA LYS A 112 -12.95 -6.13 -1.58
C LYS A 112 -12.49 -5.77 -0.17
N HIS A 113 -12.15 -6.78 0.62
CA HIS A 113 -11.68 -6.59 1.99
C HIS A 113 -10.34 -5.84 2.03
N GLY A 114 -9.36 -6.29 1.23
CA GLY A 114 -8.07 -5.62 1.13
C GLY A 114 -8.16 -4.20 0.57
N ALA A 115 -9.03 -3.97 -0.41
CA ALA A 115 -9.30 -2.66 -0.97
C ALA A 115 -9.91 -1.70 0.07
N PHE A 116 -10.86 -2.18 0.87
CA PHE A 116 -11.43 -1.40 1.96
C PHE A 116 -10.37 -0.98 2.99
N HIS A 117 -9.54 -1.92 3.47
CA HIS A 117 -8.45 -1.59 4.40
C HIS A 117 -7.40 -0.66 3.76
N GLY A 118 -7.04 -0.88 2.50
CA GLY A 118 -6.14 0.01 1.77
C GLY A 118 -6.69 1.44 1.67
N ALA A 119 -7.99 1.60 1.39
CA ALA A 119 -8.64 2.91 1.37
C ALA A 119 -8.64 3.59 2.75
N LEU A 120 -8.90 2.85 3.83
CA LEU A 120 -8.81 3.37 5.21
C LEU A 120 -7.40 3.82 5.56
N ILE A 121 -6.38 3.05 5.17
CA ILE A 121 -4.96 3.42 5.37
C ILE A 121 -4.63 4.68 4.56
N GLY A 122 -5.10 4.77 3.32
CA GLY A 122 -4.97 5.98 2.50
C GLY A 122 -5.58 7.21 3.18
N LEU A 123 -6.79 7.07 3.72
CA LEU A 123 -7.53 8.15 4.34
C LEU A 123 -6.98 8.55 5.71
N PHE A 124 -6.69 7.59 6.59
CA PHE A 124 -6.36 7.88 7.99
C PHE A 124 -4.85 7.89 8.29
N PHE A 125 -4.02 7.44 7.35
CA PHE A 125 -2.58 7.42 7.51
C PHE A 125 -1.86 8.25 6.43
N ALA A 126 -2.05 7.93 5.15
CA ALA A 126 -1.34 8.63 4.08
C ALA A 126 -1.79 10.08 3.92
N MET A 127 -3.10 10.36 3.96
CA MET A 127 -3.62 11.73 3.84
C MET A 127 -3.14 12.66 4.96
N PRO A 128 -3.14 12.30 6.25
CA PRO A 128 -2.58 13.14 7.32
C PRO A 128 -1.09 13.41 7.15
N ILE A 129 -0.30 12.42 6.72
CA ILE A 129 1.15 12.60 6.48
C ILE A 129 1.38 13.61 5.36
N VAL A 130 0.74 13.39 4.21
CA VAL A 130 0.82 14.31 3.06
C VAL A 130 0.30 15.70 3.42
N GLY A 131 -0.82 15.76 4.12
CA GLY A 131 -1.45 17.01 4.52
C GLY A 131 -0.58 17.82 5.48
N THR A 132 0.01 17.17 6.48
CA THR A 132 0.91 17.85 7.43
C THR A 132 2.13 18.42 6.71
N GLY A 133 2.81 17.65 5.85
CA GLY A 133 3.93 18.15 5.07
C GLY A 133 3.54 19.34 4.19
N ALA A 134 2.44 19.24 3.46
CA ALA A 134 1.93 20.29 2.60
C ALA A 134 1.62 21.60 3.35
N LEU A 135 1.10 21.52 4.58
CA LEU A 135 0.83 22.70 5.41
C LEU A 135 2.12 23.44 5.80
N PHE A 136 3.18 22.72 6.18
CA PHE A 136 4.49 23.32 6.46
C PHE A 136 5.16 23.91 5.22
N GLU A 137 4.93 23.28 4.05
CA GLU A 137 5.36 23.81 2.74
C GLU A 137 4.47 24.95 2.23
N ARG A 138 3.46 25.36 3.00
CA ARG A 138 2.47 26.39 2.64
C ARG A 138 1.71 26.09 1.35
N LYS A 139 1.51 24.81 1.04
CA LYS A 139 0.69 24.37 -0.09
C LYS A 139 -0.80 24.41 0.29
N GLY A 140 -1.64 24.72 -0.70
CA GLY A 140 -3.08 24.85 -0.50
C GLY A 140 -3.82 23.50 -0.46
N PHE A 141 -5.09 23.55 -0.09
CA PHE A 141 -5.97 22.37 0.05
C PHE A 141 -6.08 21.55 -1.25
N LYS A 142 -5.98 22.17 -2.42
CA LYS A 142 -5.98 21.49 -3.72
C LYS A 142 -4.79 20.55 -3.88
N TYR A 143 -3.61 20.95 -3.42
CA TYR A 143 -2.41 20.13 -3.39
C TYR A 143 -2.65 18.89 -2.53
N ILE A 144 -3.14 19.09 -1.31
CA ILE A 144 -3.44 17.99 -0.38
C ILE A 144 -4.45 17.03 -0.99
N ALA A 145 -5.55 17.54 -1.54
CA ALA A 145 -6.61 16.71 -2.11
C ALA A 145 -6.13 15.85 -3.29
N VAL A 146 -5.31 16.42 -4.19
CA VAL A 146 -4.77 15.69 -5.34
C VAL A 146 -3.83 14.57 -4.88
N HIS A 147 -2.90 14.87 -3.98
CA HIS A 147 -1.93 13.87 -3.52
C HIS A 147 -2.56 12.82 -2.60
N ALA A 148 -3.44 13.24 -1.68
CA ALA A 148 -4.16 12.30 -0.82
C ALA A 148 -5.10 11.39 -1.62
N GLY A 149 -5.83 11.95 -2.57
CA GLY A 149 -6.71 11.18 -3.46
C GLY A 149 -5.95 10.11 -4.25
N TYR A 150 -4.78 10.46 -4.78
CA TYR A 150 -3.88 9.50 -5.42
C TYR A 150 -3.53 8.34 -4.49
N TRP A 151 -3.09 8.62 -3.26
CA TRP A 151 -2.69 7.59 -2.32
C TRP A 151 -3.86 6.73 -1.83
N ILE A 152 -5.05 7.33 -1.62
CA ILE A 152 -6.25 6.58 -1.23
C ILE A 152 -6.60 5.54 -2.28
N ILE A 153 -6.65 5.92 -3.56
CA ILE A 153 -6.97 5.00 -4.66
C ILE A 153 -5.85 3.96 -4.84
N THR A 154 -4.60 4.39 -4.79
CA THR A 154 -3.44 3.51 -4.95
C THR A 154 -3.40 2.44 -3.88
N LEU A 155 -3.53 2.81 -2.60
CA LEU A 155 -3.51 1.86 -1.49
C LEU A 155 -4.77 0.97 -1.47
N CYS A 156 -5.92 1.48 -1.91
CA CYS A 156 -7.12 0.69 -2.13
C CYS A 156 -6.85 -0.46 -3.11
N LEU A 157 -6.29 -0.17 -4.27
CA LEU A 157 -6.00 -1.18 -5.29
C LEU A 157 -4.88 -2.13 -4.85
N MET A 158 -3.78 -1.61 -4.29
CA MET A 158 -2.69 -2.43 -3.76
C MET A 158 -3.18 -3.39 -2.67
N GLY A 159 -3.95 -2.87 -1.71
CA GLY A 159 -4.50 -3.65 -0.62
C GLY A 159 -5.40 -4.78 -1.13
N GLY A 160 -6.23 -4.50 -2.14
CA GLY A 160 -7.06 -5.50 -2.79
C GLY A 160 -6.24 -6.63 -3.41
N VAL A 161 -5.22 -6.29 -4.21
CA VAL A 161 -4.32 -7.27 -4.86
C VAL A 161 -3.59 -8.11 -3.81
N ILE A 162 -2.98 -7.46 -2.81
CA ILE A 162 -2.21 -8.16 -1.77
C ILE A 162 -3.12 -9.08 -0.96
N CYS A 163 -4.27 -8.59 -0.48
CA CYS A 163 -5.15 -9.39 0.36
C CYS A 163 -5.67 -10.64 -0.33
N GLN A 164 -5.92 -10.56 -1.63
CA GLN A 164 -6.47 -11.69 -2.38
C GLN A 164 -5.42 -12.69 -2.83
N PHE A 165 -4.22 -12.25 -3.20
CA PHE A 165 -3.27 -13.09 -3.93
C PHE A 165 -1.95 -13.37 -3.19
N ALA A 166 -1.58 -12.60 -2.16
CA ALA A 166 -0.32 -12.76 -1.42
C ALA A 166 -0.32 -13.89 -0.37
#